data_67cd25899eb53d2c246eb10a5e7ffb7a
#
_entry.id   67cd25899eb53d2c246eb10a5e7ffb7a
#
_cell.length_a   1.000
_cell.length_b   1.000
_cell.length_c   1.000
_cell.angle_alpha   90.00
_cell.angle_beta   90.00
_cell.angle_gamma   90.00
#
_symmetry.space_group_name_H-M   'P 1'
#
loop_
_entity.id
_entity.type
_entity.pdbx_description
1 polymer ?
#
loop_
_entity_poly.entity_id
_entity_poly.type
_entity_poly.pdbx_seq_one_letter_code
_entity_poly.pdbx_strand_id
1 'polypeptide(L)'
;MYIKKKQGWQSLYRITGIVAVLLLLFVGKIGYKFSLAYQTDASSLKNHFTPGYNTTYFEENFPEQSIVPGESKTIEKKVRICNEKDEQNVACYIRAKVLYSTEDLGTYKLCGTDSKWVLGKDGYYYYTKAVEPGEMTDYLMTEVQIDGKTADLNSGKKEDSLKVYIYEESCQTKDPDTQKERNWQDAWEHALSRKIQ
;
A
#
# COMPACT_ATOMS: atom_id res chain seq x y z
N MET A 1 -11.55 -53.96 53.64
CA MET A 1 -10.38 -53.49 52.84
C MET A 1 -10.82 -52.83 51.53
N TYR A 2 -11.72 -51.84 51.56
CA TYR A 2 -12.35 -51.31 50.29
C TYR A 2 -12.33 -49.77 50.19
N ILE A 3 -11.75 -49.03 51.11
CA ILE A 3 -11.84 -47.58 51.16
C ILE A 3 -10.68 -46.84 50.49
N LYS A 4 -9.52 -47.48 50.34
CA LYS A 4 -8.32 -46.82 49.76
C LYS A 4 -8.33 -46.58 48.24
N LYS A 5 -9.20 -47.28 47.48
CA LYS A 5 -9.23 -47.22 46.01
C LYS A 5 -9.99 -45.99 45.49
N LYS A 6 -10.94 -45.44 46.23
CA LYS A 6 -11.76 -44.27 45.81
C LYS A 6 -11.00 -42.93 45.86
N GLN A 7 -10.06 -42.78 46.78
CA GLN A 7 -9.27 -41.55 46.92
C GLN A 7 -8.28 -41.32 45.79
N GLY A 8 -7.70 -42.42 45.25
CA GLY A 8 -6.76 -42.29 44.16
C GLY A 8 -7.39 -41.80 42.81
N TRP A 9 -8.65 -42.22 42.58
CA TRP A 9 -9.39 -41.83 41.39
C TRP A 9 -9.82 -40.37 41.40
N GLN A 10 -10.21 -39.86 42.55
CA GLN A 10 -10.56 -38.42 42.69
C GLN A 10 -9.36 -37.50 42.54
N SER A 11 -8.20 -37.94 43.00
CA SER A 11 -6.93 -37.21 42.76
C SER A 11 -6.55 -37.20 41.30
N LEU A 12 -6.73 -38.34 40.61
CA LEU A 12 -6.43 -38.48 39.16
C LEU A 12 -7.31 -37.54 38.32
N TYR A 13 -8.62 -37.49 38.60
CA TYR A 13 -9.57 -36.56 37.90
C TYR A 13 -9.26 -35.09 38.17
N ARG A 14 -8.77 -34.73 39.33
CA ARG A 14 -8.36 -33.36 39.66
C ARG A 14 -7.10 -32.97 38.89
N ILE A 15 -6.13 -33.88 38.80
CA ILE A 15 -4.88 -33.63 38.05
C ILE A 15 -5.15 -33.53 36.54
N THR A 16 -5.96 -34.44 35.99
CA THR A 16 -6.36 -34.37 34.55
C THR A 16 -7.16 -33.13 34.25
N GLY A 17 -8.03 -32.65 35.12
CA GLY A 17 -8.76 -31.40 34.98
C GLY A 17 -7.83 -30.17 34.93
N ILE A 18 -6.86 -30.12 35.85
CA ILE A 18 -5.87 -29.02 35.90
C ILE A 18 -5.01 -29.00 34.63
N VAL A 19 -4.55 -30.18 34.19
CA VAL A 19 -3.75 -30.29 32.94
C VAL A 19 -4.55 -29.85 31.73
N ALA A 20 -5.82 -30.24 31.63
CA ALA A 20 -6.70 -29.82 30.53
C ALA A 20 -6.91 -28.29 30.50
N VAL A 21 -7.12 -27.66 31.65
CA VAL A 21 -7.25 -26.19 31.74
C VAL A 21 -5.96 -25.49 31.34
N LEU A 22 -4.79 -25.99 31.77
CA LEU A 22 -3.49 -25.44 31.39
C LEU A 22 -3.23 -25.57 29.88
N LEU A 23 -3.62 -26.70 29.28
CA LEU A 23 -3.52 -26.91 27.84
C LEU A 23 -4.43 -25.93 27.06
N LEU A 24 -5.65 -25.70 27.51
CA LEU A 24 -6.57 -24.74 26.90
C LEU A 24 -6.05 -23.31 27.01
N LEU A 25 -5.46 -22.94 28.12
CA LEU A 25 -4.81 -21.62 28.30
C LEU A 25 -3.60 -21.46 27.40
N PHE A 26 -2.82 -22.53 27.21
CA PHE A 26 -1.65 -22.52 26.34
C PHE A 26 -2.04 -22.41 24.86
N VAL A 27 -3.03 -23.17 24.41
CA VAL A 27 -3.57 -23.12 23.03
C VAL A 27 -4.23 -21.75 22.79
N GLY A 28 -4.95 -21.20 23.77
CA GLY A 28 -5.55 -19.87 23.70
C GLY A 28 -4.50 -18.75 23.53
N LYS A 29 -3.36 -18.83 24.25
CA LYS A 29 -2.25 -17.87 24.08
C LYS A 29 -1.56 -17.98 22.72
N ILE A 30 -1.42 -19.18 22.18
CA ILE A 30 -0.84 -19.39 20.85
C ILE A 30 -1.84 -18.87 19.78
N GLY A 31 -3.10 -19.25 19.87
CA GLY A 31 -4.17 -18.79 18.95
C GLY A 31 -4.33 -17.28 18.94
N TYR A 32 -4.22 -16.62 20.11
CA TYR A 32 -4.27 -15.16 20.21
C TYR A 32 -3.09 -14.47 19.46
N LYS A 33 -1.87 -15.01 19.58
CA LYS A 33 -0.71 -14.47 18.85
C LYS A 33 -0.83 -14.66 17.33
N PHE A 34 -1.39 -15.79 16.88
CA PHE A 34 -1.67 -16.02 15.46
C PHE A 34 -2.81 -15.13 14.94
N SER A 35 -3.85 -14.87 15.75
CA SER A 35 -4.95 -13.97 15.37
C SER A 35 -4.51 -12.51 15.25
N LEU A 36 -3.59 -12.04 16.10
CA LEU A 36 -3.01 -10.70 16.00
C LEU A 36 -2.08 -10.54 14.79
N ALA A 37 -1.45 -11.62 14.32
CA ALA A 37 -0.61 -11.59 13.11
C ALA A 37 -1.45 -11.45 11.82
N TYR A 38 -2.76 -11.72 11.86
CA TYR A 38 -3.69 -11.54 10.73
C TYR A 38 -4.38 -10.17 10.68
N GLN A 39 -4.26 -9.36 11.73
CA GLN A 39 -4.61 -7.95 11.70
C GLN A 39 -3.40 -7.13 11.23
N THR A 40 -2.91 -7.42 10.04
CA THR A 40 -2.06 -6.48 9.34
C THR A 40 -2.95 -5.35 8.88
N ASP A 41 -2.74 -4.24 9.53
CA ASP A 41 -3.24 -2.93 9.14
C ASP A 41 -3.04 -2.74 7.62
N ALA A 42 -4.12 -2.65 6.86
CA ALA A 42 -4.10 -2.45 5.42
C ALA A 42 -3.61 -1.04 5.02
N SER A 43 -3.10 -0.27 5.98
CA SER A 43 -2.66 1.11 5.81
C SER A 43 -1.16 1.29 5.55
N SER A 44 -0.36 0.21 5.48
CA SER A 44 1.05 0.33 5.07
C SER A 44 1.54 -0.95 4.39
N LEU A 45 1.24 -1.12 3.13
CA LEU A 45 2.01 -2.02 2.27
C LEU A 45 3.41 -1.39 2.08
N LYS A 46 4.28 -1.56 3.08
CA LYS A 46 5.71 -1.33 2.91
C LYS A 46 6.25 -2.51 2.11
N ASN A 47 6.41 -2.30 0.81
CA ASN A 47 7.10 -3.28 -0.02
C ASN A 47 8.59 -3.22 0.30
N HIS A 48 9.06 -4.16 1.11
CA HIS A 48 10.49 -4.33 1.37
C HIS A 48 11.10 -5.18 0.26
N PHE A 49 11.85 -4.54 -0.62
CA PHE A 49 12.81 -5.24 -1.47
C PHE A 49 14.17 -5.22 -0.78
N THR A 50 14.69 -6.37 -0.39
CA THR A 50 16.03 -6.52 0.18
C THR A 50 17.05 -6.80 -0.92
N PRO A 51 18.32 -6.35 -0.82
CA PRO A 51 19.00 -5.64 0.24
C PRO A 51 19.18 -4.15 -0.07
N GLY A 52 18.49 -3.34 0.57
CA GLY A 52 18.44 -1.89 0.55
C GLY A 52 17.04 -1.50 0.97
N TYR A 53 16.97 -0.63 1.89
CA TYR A 53 15.73 -0.16 2.46
C TYR A 53 15.27 1.03 1.64
N ASN A 54 14.04 1.04 1.15
CA ASN A 54 13.45 2.22 0.54
C ASN A 54 12.15 2.55 1.26
N THR A 55 12.14 3.65 1.96
CA THR A 55 10.92 4.25 2.49
C THR A 55 10.62 5.48 1.67
N THR A 56 9.44 5.49 1.04
CA THR A 56 8.93 6.63 0.28
C THR A 56 7.66 7.15 0.95
N TYR A 57 7.37 8.45 0.77
CA TYR A 57 6.14 9.04 1.27
C TYR A 57 5.62 10.09 0.28
N PHE A 58 4.30 10.34 0.34
CA PHE A 58 3.66 11.36 -0.48
C PHE A 58 3.76 12.73 0.16
N GLU A 59 4.09 13.73 -0.63
CA GLU A 59 3.71 15.10 -0.35
C GLU A 59 2.47 15.43 -1.18
N GLU A 60 1.36 15.63 -0.48
CA GLU A 60 0.04 15.79 -1.10
C GLU A 60 -0.65 17.03 -0.52
N ASN A 61 -1.21 17.84 -1.42
CA ASN A 61 -2.15 18.89 -1.07
C ASN A 61 -3.46 18.63 -1.81
N PHE A 62 -4.51 18.30 -1.05
CA PHE A 62 -5.84 18.02 -1.59
C PHE A 62 -6.93 18.64 -0.71
N PRO A 63 -7.45 19.80 -1.07
CA PRO A 63 -8.61 20.38 -0.39
C PRO A 63 -9.85 19.52 -0.71
N GLU A 64 -10.61 19.13 0.32
CA GLU A 64 -11.90 18.45 0.14
C GLU A 64 -12.83 19.33 -0.71
N GLN A 65 -13.37 18.75 -1.77
CA GLN A 65 -14.31 19.43 -2.65
C GLN A 65 -15.49 18.52 -2.99
N SER A 66 -16.66 19.10 -2.85
CA SER A 66 -17.90 18.52 -3.31
C SER A 66 -18.02 18.60 -4.83
N ILE A 67 -18.53 17.54 -5.44
CA ILE A 67 -18.69 17.41 -6.89
C ILE A 67 -20.14 17.04 -7.18
N VAL A 68 -20.74 17.80 -8.07
CA VAL A 68 -22.09 17.52 -8.58
C VAL A 68 -21.98 16.69 -9.84
N PRO A 69 -22.63 15.50 -9.91
CA PRO A 69 -22.65 14.69 -11.12
C PRO A 69 -23.18 15.49 -12.32
N GLY A 70 -22.51 15.40 -13.47
CA GLY A 70 -22.85 16.13 -14.68
C GLY A 70 -22.13 17.47 -14.84
N GLU A 71 -21.48 17.98 -13.80
CA GLU A 71 -20.68 19.20 -13.89
C GLU A 71 -19.20 18.86 -14.14
N SER A 72 -18.63 19.50 -15.15
CA SER A 72 -17.19 19.40 -15.41
C SER A 72 -16.44 20.34 -14.47
N LYS A 73 -15.40 19.83 -13.81
CA LYS A 73 -14.65 20.57 -12.80
C LYS A 73 -13.16 20.25 -12.88
N THR A 74 -12.34 21.23 -12.57
CA THR A 74 -10.90 21.04 -12.33
C THR A 74 -10.61 21.22 -10.86
N ILE A 75 -9.93 20.23 -10.26
CA ILE A 75 -9.57 20.22 -8.84
C ILE A 75 -8.05 20.28 -8.74
N GLU A 76 -7.54 21.24 -8.00
CA GLU A 76 -6.11 21.28 -7.68
C GLU A 76 -5.76 20.09 -6.79
N LYS A 77 -4.79 19.27 -7.24
CA LYS A 77 -4.23 18.16 -6.49
C LYS A 77 -2.77 17.98 -6.85
N LYS A 78 -1.92 18.55 -6.02
CA LYS A 78 -0.47 18.46 -6.20
C LYS A 78 0.06 17.21 -5.49
N VAL A 79 0.73 16.35 -6.25
CA VAL A 79 1.29 15.11 -5.73
C VAL A 79 2.69 14.92 -6.25
N ARG A 80 3.61 14.66 -5.35
CA ARG A 80 4.96 14.19 -5.62
C ARG A 80 5.39 13.19 -4.55
N ILE A 81 6.39 12.40 -4.84
CA ILE A 81 6.83 11.30 -3.99
C ILE A 81 8.25 11.56 -3.53
N CYS A 82 8.49 11.44 -2.25
CA CYS A 82 9.80 11.64 -1.62
C CYS A 82 10.43 10.29 -1.30
N ASN A 83 11.71 10.13 -1.59
CA ASN A 83 12.53 9.09 -0.99
C ASN A 83 13.00 9.61 0.38
N GLU A 84 12.58 8.97 1.46
CA GLU A 84 12.83 9.46 2.81
C GLU A 84 14.34 9.64 3.07
N LYS A 85 14.67 10.70 3.79
CA LYS A 85 16.06 10.94 4.20
C LYS A 85 16.42 10.07 5.39
N ASP A 86 16.91 8.88 5.10
CA ASP A 86 17.37 7.90 6.08
C ASP A 86 18.75 7.37 5.65
N GLU A 87 19.63 7.04 6.62
CA GLU A 87 20.97 6.51 6.34
C GLU A 87 20.94 5.13 5.69
N GLN A 88 19.84 4.39 5.83
CA GLN A 88 19.66 3.07 5.25
C GLN A 88 18.94 3.11 3.89
N ASN A 89 18.34 4.25 3.53
CA ASN A 89 17.71 4.41 2.23
C ASN A 89 18.77 4.56 1.14
N VAL A 90 18.42 4.03 -0.02
CA VAL A 90 19.27 4.10 -1.23
C VAL A 90 18.50 4.78 -2.37
N ALA A 91 19.24 5.20 -3.39
CA ALA A 91 18.64 5.71 -4.61
C ALA A 91 17.64 4.70 -5.21
N CYS A 92 16.48 5.18 -5.62
CA CYS A 92 15.43 4.34 -6.15
C CYS A 92 14.74 4.94 -7.37
N TYR A 93 14.15 4.06 -8.19
CA TYR A 93 13.14 4.43 -9.17
C TYR A 93 11.77 4.24 -8.57
N ILE A 94 10.85 5.15 -8.90
CA ILE A 94 9.50 5.19 -8.35
C ILE A 94 8.50 5.02 -9.48
N ARG A 95 7.43 4.24 -9.25
CA ARG A 95 6.25 4.21 -10.09
C ARG A 95 5.00 4.40 -9.25
N ALA A 96 3.98 4.98 -9.84
CA ALA A 96 2.72 5.25 -9.16
C ALA A 96 1.52 4.89 -10.03
N LYS A 97 0.45 4.44 -9.40
CA LYS A 97 -0.85 4.22 -10.04
C LYS A 97 -1.89 5.08 -9.36
N VAL A 98 -2.70 5.75 -10.16
CA VAL A 98 -3.78 6.61 -9.65
C VAL A 98 -5.11 5.89 -9.84
N LEU A 99 -5.88 5.82 -8.76
CA LEU A 99 -7.20 5.18 -8.72
C LEU A 99 -8.22 6.19 -8.19
N TYR A 100 -9.43 6.10 -8.66
CA TYR A 100 -10.54 6.97 -8.25
C TYR A 100 -11.58 6.16 -7.48
N SER A 101 -12.23 6.78 -6.49
CA SER A 101 -13.22 6.10 -5.63
C SER A 101 -14.50 5.73 -6.36
N THR A 102 -14.82 6.43 -7.45
CA THR A 102 -16.03 6.22 -8.24
C THR A 102 -15.80 6.68 -9.67
N GLU A 103 -16.48 6.04 -10.61
CA GLU A 103 -16.57 6.46 -12.02
C GLU A 103 -17.91 7.15 -12.33
N ASP A 104 -18.82 7.21 -11.36
CA ASP A 104 -20.18 7.74 -11.54
C ASP A 104 -20.20 9.25 -11.79
N LEU A 105 -19.16 9.97 -11.35
CA LEU A 105 -19.08 11.43 -11.49
C LEU A 105 -18.61 11.88 -12.88
N GLY A 106 -18.14 10.96 -13.72
CA GLY A 106 -17.61 11.25 -15.04
C GLY A 106 -16.24 10.61 -15.31
N THR A 107 -15.60 11.02 -16.38
CA THR A 107 -14.22 10.58 -16.68
C THR A 107 -13.19 11.53 -16.06
N TYR A 108 -12.06 10.97 -15.67
CA TYR A 108 -11.01 11.70 -14.96
C TYR A 108 -9.75 11.79 -15.82
N LYS A 109 -9.12 12.93 -15.79
CA LYS A 109 -7.85 13.18 -16.47
C LYS A 109 -6.86 13.84 -15.51
N LEU A 110 -5.66 13.25 -15.40
CA LEU A 110 -4.54 13.89 -14.71
C LEU A 110 -3.99 15.02 -15.57
N CYS A 111 -3.68 16.14 -14.91
CA CYS A 111 -3.07 17.30 -15.55
C CYS A 111 -1.84 17.75 -14.76
N GLY A 112 -0.94 18.45 -15.46
CA GLY A 112 0.30 18.95 -14.87
C GLY A 112 1.31 17.86 -14.52
N THR A 113 1.21 16.68 -15.15
CA THR A 113 2.20 15.61 -15.02
C THR A 113 3.51 16.07 -15.67
N ASP A 114 4.61 16.04 -14.90
CA ASP A 114 5.94 16.37 -15.43
C ASP A 114 6.39 15.36 -16.49
N SER A 115 7.16 15.81 -17.46
CA SER A 115 7.66 15.01 -18.59
C SER A 115 8.57 13.84 -18.20
N LYS A 116 9.08 13.84 -16.96
CA LYS A 116 9.87 12.73 -16.42
C LYS A 116 9.01 11.56 -15.96
N TRP A 117 7.69 11.73 -15.90
CA TRP A 117 6.74 10.66 -15.67
C TRP A 117 6.24 10.09 -17.00
N VAL A 118 6.37 8.78 -17.17
CA VAL A 118 5.94 8.05 -18.37
C VAL A 118 4.87 7.05 -18.01
N LEU A 119 3.71 7.13 -18.67
CA LEU A 119 2.63 6.17 -18.49
C LEU A 119 2.96 4.85 -19.17
N GLY A 120 3.04 3.77 -18.40
CA GLY A 120 3.23 2.41 -18.87
C GLY A 120 1.93 1.76 -19.37
N LYS A 121 2.05 0.66 -20.10
CA LYS A 121 0.91 -0.13 -20.60
C LYS A 121 0.11 -0.82 -19.47
N ASP A 122 0.70 -0.97 -18.31
CA ASP A 122 0.12 -1.55 -17.09
C ASP A 122 -0.67 -0.52 -16.26
N GLY A 123 -0.72 0.72 -16.73
CA GLY A 123 -1.43 1.82 -16.08
C GLY A 123 -0.65 2.47 -14.93
N TYR A 124 0.61 2.14 -14.76
CA TYR A 124 1.51 2.85 -13.85
C TYR A 124 2.21 4.01 -14.57
N TYR A 125 2.41 5.10 -13.84
CA TYR A 125 3.32 6.17 -14.20
C TYR A 125 4.70 5.87 -13.63
N TYR A 126 5.72 5.83 -14.48
CA TYR A 126 7.11 5.55 -14.13
C TYR A 126 7.91 6.83 -14.11
N TYR A 127 8.53 7.15 -12.99
CA TYR A 127 9.49 8.24 -12.91
C TYR A 127 10.83 7.80 -13.46
N THR A 128 11.32 8.50 -14.50
CA THR A 128 12.48 8.06 -15.30
C THR A 128 13.83 8.41 -14.69
N LYS A 129 13.85 9.18 -13.59
CA LYS A 129 15.06 9.55 -12.88
C LYS A 129 15.17 8.81 -11.57
N ALA A 130 16.41 8.51 -11.17
CA ALA A 130 16.69 8.07 -9.83
C ALA A 130 16.34 9.18 -8.82
N VAL A 131 15.81 8.80 -7.68
CA VAL A 131 15.48 9.68 -6.57
C VAL A 131 16.39 9.31 -5.41
N GLU A 132 17.31 10.21 -5.06
CA GLU A 132 18.24 10.00 -3.95
C GLU A 132 17.52 10.15 -2.58
N PRO A 133 18.07 9.57 -1.49
CA PRO A 133 17.52 9.78 -0.16
C PRO A 133 17.40 11.27 0.19
N GLY A 134 16.19 11.70 0.56
CA GLY A 134 15.85 13.09 0.83
C GLY A 134 15.44 13.91 -0.39
N GLU A 135 15.48 13.35 -1.59
CA GLU A 135 14.99 14.00 -2.80
C GLU A 135 13.52 13.62 -3.10
N MET A 136 12.90 14.43 -3.95
CA MET A 136 11.52 14.25 -4.40
C MET A 136 11.46 14.10 -5.92
N THR A 137 10.45 13.39 -6.38
CA THR A 137 10.07 13.41 -7.79
C THR A 137 9.55 14.80 -8.19
N ASP A 138 9.53 15.09 -9.48
CA ASP A 138 8.66 16.15 -10.00
C ASP A 138 7.19 15.74 -9.84
N TYR A 139 6.28 16.67 -10.08
CA TYR A 139 4.85 16.42 -9.87
C TYR A 139 4.32 15.30 -10.77
N LEU A 140 3.74 14.28 -10.15
CA LEU A 140 2.94 13.27 -10.83
C LEU A 140 1.67 13.89 -11.40
N MET A 141 1.09 14.83 -10.65
CA MET A 141 -0.04 15.66 -11.07
C MET A 141 -0.04 16.98 -10.31
N THR A 142 -0.68 17.98 -10.89
CA THR A 142 -1.01 19.24 -10.20
C THR A 142 -2.52 19.46 -10.13
N GLU A 143 -3.27 18.80 -11.01
CA GLU A 143 -4.73 18.93 -11.09
C GLU A 143 -5.36 17.61 -11.56
N VAL A 144 -6.63 17.42 -11.20
CA VAL A 144 -7.52 16.41 -11.74
C VAL A 144 -8.68 17.11 -12.44
N GLN A 145 -8.86 16.86 -13.73
CA GLN A 145 -10.01 17.32 -14.50
C GLN A 145 -11.08 16.25 -14.54
N ILE A 146 -12.29 16.62 -14.27
CA ILE A 146 -13.49 15.77 -14.31
C ILE A 146 -14.34 16.24 -15.50
N ASP A 147 -14.60 15.34 -16.45
CA ASP A 147 -15.61 15.56 -17.49
C ASP A 147 -16.94 14.96 -17.04
N GLY A 148 -17.78 15.79 -16.44
CA GLY A 148 -19.08 15.39 -15.92
C GLY A 148 -20.09 14.99 -17.00
N LYS A 149 -19.84 15.26 -18.29
CA LYS A 149 -20.74 14.86 -19.38
C LYS A 149 -20.89 13.34 -19.50
N THR A 150 -19.92 12.60 -18.97
CA THR A 150 -19.91 11.13 -18.97
C THR A 150 -20.41 10.55 -17.65
N ALA A 151 -20.94 11.39 -16.74
CA ALA A 151 -21.44 10.95 -15.45
C ALA A 151 -22.68 10.05 -15.58
N ASP A 152 -22.80 9.06 -14.71
CA ASP A 152 -24.03 8.27 -14.56
C ASP A 152 -25.05 9.03 -13.71
N LEU A 153 -25.90 9.81 -14.37
CA LEU A 153 -26.96 10.58 -13.73
C LEU A 153 -28.07 9.71 -13.12
N ASN A 154 -28.11 8.42 -13.45
CA ASN A 154 -29.09 7.47 -12.90
C ASN A 154 -28.64 6.87 -11.57
N SER A 155 -27.41 7.11 -11.13
CA SER A 155 -26.88 6.63 -9.86
C SER A 155 -27.65 7.14 -8.63
N GLY A 156 -28.52 8.15 -8.81
CA GLY A 156 -29.30 8.76 -7.73
C GLY A 156 -28.48 9.63 -6.76
N LYS A 157 -27.19 9.77 -6.99
CA LYS A 157 -26.32 10.63 -6.21
C LYS A 157 -26.54 12.08 -6.57
N LYS A 158 -26.84 12.92 -5.59
CA LYS A 158 -27.01 14.37 -5.77
C LYS A 158 -25.68 15.12 -5.66
N GLU A 159 -24.79 14.60 -4.84
CA GLU A 159 -23.49 15.18 -4.54
C GLU A 159 -22.58 14.06 -4.00
N ASP A 160 -21.35 14.04 -4.39
CA ASP A 160 -20.38 13.05 -3.88
C ASP A 160 -18.99 13.68 -3.71
N SER A 161 -18.16 13.05 -2.90
CA SER A 161 -16.76 13.42 -2.74
C SER A 161 -15.88 12.47 -3.56
N LEU A 162 -15.16 13.01 -4.53
CA LEU A 162 -14.12 12.24 -5.22
C LEU A 162 -12.94 11.99 -4.28
N LYS A 163 -12.61 10.72 -4.06
CA LYS A 163 -11.34 10.34 -3.47
C LYS A 163 -10.40 9.85 -4.55
N VAL A 164 -9.20 10.36 -4.55
CA VAL A 164 -8.14 9.95 -5.46
C VAL A 164 -7.11 9.20 -4.64
N TYR A 165 -6.95 7.91 -4.92
CA TYR A 165 -5.97 7.05 -4.26
C TYR A 165 -4.73 6.97 -5.13
N ILE A 166 -3.56 7.04 -4.50
CA ILE A 166 -2.30 6.88 -5.18
C ILE A 166 -1.60 5.68 -4.56
N TYR A 167 -1.31 4.71 -5.37
CA TYR A 167 -0.51 3.56 -5.00
C TYR A 167 0.87 3.72 -5.59
N GLU A 168 1.91 3.62 -4.77
CA GLU A 168 3.28 3.79 -5.19
C GLU A 168 4.11 2.55 -4.92
N GLU A 169 5.14 2.36 -5.72
CA GLU A 169 6.15 1.34 -5.53
C GLU A 169 7.51 1.93 -5.87
N SER A 170 8.55 1.43 -5.21
CA SER A 170 9.92 1.78 -5.49
C SER A 170 10.78 0.54 -5.76
N CYS A 171 11.82 0.69 -6.55
CA CYS A 171 12.86 -0.31 -6.74
C CYS A 171 14.24 0.35 -6.75
N GLN A 172 15.25 -0.38 -6.34
CA GLN A 172 16.64 0.13 -6.28
C GLN A 172 17.19 0.39 -7.66
N THR A 173 18.06 1.41 -7.77
CA THR A 173 18.77 1.73 -9.00
C THR A 173 19.87 0.72 -9.34
N LYS A 174 20.42 0.05 -8.31
CA LYS A 174 21.54 -0.89 -8.46
C LYS A 174 21.10 -2.34 -8.50
N ASP A 175 21.80 -3.11 -9.28
CA ASP A 175 21.71 -4.56 -9.25
C ASP A 175 22.20 -5.09 -7.90
N PRO A 176 21.42 -5.90 -7.16
CA PRO A 176 21.82 -6.39 -5.86
C PRO A 176 23.04 -7.31 -5.91
N ASP A 177 23.23 -8.04 -6.99
CA ASP A 177 24.30 -9.04 -7.12
C ASP A 177 25.61 -8.43 -7.64
N THR A 178 25.51 -7.51 -8.59
CA THR A 178 26.67 -6.93 -9.29
C THR A 178 27.00 -5.51 -8.85
N GLN A 179 26.12 -4.85 -8.10
CA GLN A 179 26.21 -3.45 -7.66
C GLN A 179 26.29 -2.45 -8.81
N LYS A 180 26.00 -2.87 -10.04
CA LYS A 180 25.97 -1.99 -11.22
C LYS A 180 24.67 -1.22 -11.27
N GLU A 181 24.76 0.04 -11.66
CA GLU A 181 23.58 0.86 -11.91
C GLU A 181 22.79 0.35 -13.11
N ARG A 182 21.48 0.38 -12.98
CA ARG A 182 20.52 0.07 -14.03
C ARG A 182 19.82 1.35 -14.48
N ASN A 183 19.36 1.39 -15.70
CA ASN A 183 18.36 2.37 -16.09
C ASN A 183 16.99 2.00 -15.48
N TRP A 184 16.03 2.90 -15.54
CA TRP A 184 14.73 2.69 -14.89
C TRP A 184 13.94 1.51 -15.51
N GLN A 185 14.05 1.25 -16.84
CA GLN A 185 13.38 0.12 -17.48
C GLN A 185 13.92 -1.21 -16.97
N ASP A 186 15.25 -1.38 -17.02
CA ASP A 186 15.90 -2.62 -16.57
C ASP A 186 15.68 -2.87 -15.07
N ALA A 187 15.68 -1.80 -14.27
CA ALA A 187 15.43 -1.91 -12.84
C ALA A 187 14.01 -2.43 -12.56
N TRP A 188 12.99 -1.90 -13.25
CA TRP A 188 11.62 -2.34 -13.09
C TRP A 188 11.37 -3.73 -13.69
N GLU A 189 11.94 -4.07 -14.84
CA GLU A 189 11.85 -5.41 -15.41
C GLU A 189 12.36 -6.46 -14.42
N HIS A 190 13.52 -6.21 -13.83
CA HIS A 190 14.11 -7.08 -12.83
C HIS A 190 13.25 -7.16 -11.54
N ALA A 191 12.78 -6.02 -11.03
CA ALA A 191 11.95 -5.99 -9.83
C ALA A 191 10.63 -6.76 -10.01
N LEU A 192 10.00 -6.65 -11.17
CA LEU A 192 8.74 -7.31 -11.49
C LEU A 192 8.92 -8.82 -11.73
N SER A 193 10.02 -9.23 -12.34
CA SER A 193 10.32 -10.65 -12.55
C SER A 193 10.47 -11.44 -11.25
N ARG A 194 10.95 -10.79 -10.18
CA ARG A 194 11.07 -11.42 -8.84
C ARG A 194 9.74 -11.53 -8.07
N LYS A 195 8.73 -10.74 -8.41
CA LYS A 195 7.39 -10.83 -7.77
C LYS A 195 6.59 -12.06 -8.20
N ILE A 196 6.98 -12.71 -9.28
CA ILE A 196 6.24 -13.82 -9.90
C ILE A 196 6.74 -15.19 -9.40
N GLN A 197 7.81 -15.24 -8.64
CA GLN A 197 8.35 -16.45 -7.99
C GLN A 197 7.88 -16.55 -6.54
#